data_2714e7b7f91951d442dbd75fc1d77e52
#
_entry.id   2714e7b7f91951d442dbd75fc1d77e52
#
_cell.length_a   1.000
_cell.length_b   1.000
_cell.length_c   1.000
_cell.angle_alpha   90.00
_cell.angle_beta   90.00
_cell.angle_gamma   90.00
#
_symmetry.space_group_name_H-M   'P 1'
#
loop_
_entity.id
_entity.type
_entity.pdbx_description
1 polymer ?
#
loop_
_entity_poly.entity_id
_entity_poly.type
_entity_poly.pdbx_seq_one_letter_code
_entity_poly.pdbx_strand_id
1 'polypeptide(L)'
;MNRQHMEPISGGYVHVTIQGRNNRIYVETAGQGQPLLCLHTAGSDSRQYRGLMNCPEITERFQVICFDLPYHGKSSPPEGWEQHEYQLTSQLYVDSILGVMDALDIHRPVAMGCSIGGRVVLHLALQHPERFKALIGLQSGAHVAPYYNLEWLHRPDVHGGEVCAGIVSGLIGPHAKEVDRWETLWHYMQSGPGVFKGDLHFYKAEGDLRALAGRIDTAQCPLYLLTGEYDYSCTPDDSRALAQSIAGAQLSIIPGLGHFPMSEAPADFIAHLMP
;
A
#
# COMPACT_ATOMS: atom_id res chain seq x y z
N MET A 1 -9.77 31.17 -12.43
CA MET A 1 -11.10 30.61 -12.09
C MET A 1 -10.94 29.10 -12.09
N ASN A 2 -10.97 28.45 -10.93
CA ASN A 2 -11.02 26.99 -10.87
C ASN A 2 -12.34 26.55 -11.49
N ARG A 3 -12.28 25.90 -12.65
CA ARG A 3 -13.47 25.26 -13.25
C ARG A 3 -13.81 24.08 -12.33
N GLN A 4 -15.02 24.07 -11.80
CA GLN A 4 -15.56 22.86 -11.16
C GLN A 4 -15.55 21.75 -12.20
N HIS A 5 -14.85 20.66 -11.95
CA HIS A 5 -14.79 19.51 -12.84
C HIS A 5 -14.91 18.22 -12.01
N MET A 6 -15.40 17.18 -12.62
CA MET A 6 -15.40 15.85 -12.05
C MET A 6 -14.04 15.22 -12.33
N GLU A 7 -13.42 14.62 -11.31
CA GLU A 7 -12.19 13.85 -11.49
C GLU A 7 -12.44 12.61 -12.35
N PRO A 8 -11.45 12.17 -13.16
CA PRO A 8 -11.59 11.03 -14.06
C PRO A 8 -11.57 9.66 -13.36
N ILE A 9 -11.86 9.63 -12.08
CA ILE A 9 -11.83 8.42 -11.26
C ILE A 9 -13.21 7.75 -11.28
N SER A 10 -13.23 6.47 -11.64
CA SER A 10 -14.42 5.63 -11.58
C SER A 10 -14.28 4.59 -10.49
N GLY A 11 -15.34 4.38 -9.71
CA GLY A 11 -15.35 3.42 -8.62
C GLY A 11 -16.52 2.47 -8.65
N GLY A 12 -16.31 1.27 -8.11
CA GLY A 12 -17.33 0.22 -8.04
C GLY A 12 -16.96 -0.87 -7.06
N TYR A 13 -17.79 -1.91 -7.02
CA TYR A 13 -17.57 -3.04 -6.13
C TYR A 13 -17.40 -4.33 -6.92
N VAL A 14 -16.45 -5.15 -6.49
CA VAL A 14 -16.32 -6.54 -6.92
C VAL A 14 -16.58 -7.49 -5.74
N HIS A 15 -17.10 -8.67 -6.03
CA HIS A 15 -17.27 -9.73 -5.05
C HIS A 15 -16.15 -10.75 -5.23
N VAL A 16 -15.38 -10.97 -4.17
CA VAL A 16 -14.21 -11.85 -4.19
C VAL A 16 -14.33 -12.87 -3.05
N THR A 17 -14.16 -14.13 -3.37
CA THR A 17 -14.05 -15.16 -2.34
C THR A 17 -12.62 -15.22 -1.83
N ILE A 18 -12.41 -14.83 -0.57
CA ILE A 18 -11.11 -14.85 0.10
C ILE A 18 -11.21 -15.80 1.27
N GLN A 19 -10.39 -16.84 1.29
CA GLN A 19 -10.38 -17.88 2.35
C GLN A 19 -11.77 -18.46 2.64
N GLY A 20 -12.56 -18.70 1.58
CA GLY A 20 -13.90 -19.28 1.67
C GLY A 20 -15.01 -18.29 2.10
N ARG A 21 -14.70 -17.01 2.30
CA ARG A 21 -15.66 -15.96 2.65
C ARG A 21 -15.86 -15.01 1.48
N ASN A 22 -17.11 -14.64 1.22
CA ASN A 22 -17.41 -13.60 0.22
C ASN A 22 -17.09 -12.22 0.79
N ASN A 23 -16.27 -11.45 0.05
CA ASN A 23 -15.88 -10.09 0.40
C ASN A 23 -16.38 -9.16 -0.69
N ARG A 24 -16.99 -8.04 -0.28
CA ARG A 24 -17.39 -6.96 -1.16
C ARG A 24 -16.31 -5.89 -1.14
N ILE A 25 -15.46 -5.89 -2.17
CA ILE A 25 -14.27 -5.06 -2.28
C ILE A 25 -14.58 -3.84 -3.15
N TYR A 26 -14.26 -2.65 -2.65
CA TYR A 26 -14.33 -1.42 -3.41
C TYR A 26 -13.06 -1.22 -4.22
N VAL A 27 -13.23 -0.82 -5.48
CA VAL A 27 -12.16 -0.58 -6.44
C VAL A 27 -12.35 0.79 -7.06
N GLU A 28 -11.26 1.52 -7.24
CA GLU A 28 -11.19 2.76 -8.03
C GLU A 28 -10.24 2.58 -9.20
N THR A 29 -10.60 3.14 -10.36
CA THR A 29 -9.78 3.09 -11.58
C THR A 29 -9.73 4.44 -12.28
N ALA A 30 -8.58 4.76 -12.89
CA ALA A 30 -8.39 5.91 -13.74
C ALA A 30 -7.38 5.61 -14.84
N GLY A 31 -7.57 6.20 -16.02
CA GLY A 31 -6.65 6.05 -17.14
C GLY A 31 -6.86 4.77 -17.96
N GLN A 32 -5.89 4.48 -18.81
CA GLN A 32 -5.89 3.34 -19.74
C GLN A 32 -4.46 2.86 -20.02
N GLY A 33 -4.31 1.67 -20.59
CA GLY A 33 -3.00 1.11 -20.95
C GLY A 33 -2.55 0.00 -20.03
N GLN A 34 -1.26 -0.03 -19.66
CA GLN A 34 -0.71 -1.08 -18.78
C GLN A 34 -1.36 -0.99 -17.39
N PRO A 35 -1.95 -2.07 -16.86
CA PRO A 35 -2.49 -2.05 -15.49
C PRO A 35 -1.38 -1.75 -14.46
N LEU A 36 -1.65 -0.77 -13.60
CA LEU A 36 -0.85 -0.39 -12.44
C LEU A 36 -1.70 -0.61 -11.19
N LEU A 37 -1.49 -1.71 -10.51
CA LEU A 37 -2.20 -2.08 -9.30
C LEU A 37 -1.51 -1.45 -8.09
N CYS A 38 -2.21 -0.59 -7.37
CA CYS A 38 -1.68 0.16 -6.22
C CYS A 38 -2.26 -0.36 -4.91
N LEU A 39 -1.38 -0.60 -3.93
CA LEU A 39 -1.70 -1.21 -2.64
C LEU A 39 -1.44 -0.19 -1.53
N HIS A 40 -2.50 0.17 -0.79
CA HIS A 40 -2.44 1.17 0.27
C HIS A 40 -1.65 0.73 1.51
N THR A 41 -1.36 1.69 2.39
CA THR A 41 -0.66 1.47 3.66
C THR A 41 -1.62 0.97 4.76
N ALA A 42 -1.07 0.54 5.90
CA ALA A 42 -1.85 0.15 7.06
C ALA A 42 -2.82 1.26 7.51
N GLY A 43 -4.07 0.89 7.77
CA GLY A 43 -5.10 1.80 8.29
C GLY A 43 -5.58 2.90 7.34
N SER A 44 -5.13 2.91 6.10
CA SER A 44 -5.57 3.85 5.06
C SER A 44 -6.41 3.15 3.99
N ASP A 45 -6.55 3.72 2.81
CA ASP A 45 -7.33 3.17 1.70
C ASP A 45 -6.84 3.67 0.33
N SER A 46 -7.56 3.31 -0.74
CA SER A 46 -7.25 3.66 -2.13
C SER A 46 -7.03 5.15 -2.39
N ARG A 47 -7.62 6.03 -1.57
CA ARG A 47 -7.51 7.50 -1.72
C ARG A 47 -6.07 8.00 -1.69
N GLN A 48 -5.13 7.26 -1.11
CA GLN A 48 -3.71 7.61 -1.11
C GLN A 48 -3.10 7.75 -2.51
N TYR A 49 -3.71 7.14 -3.51
CA TYR A 49 -3.22 7.15 -4.89
C TYR A 49 -3.96 8.14 -5.80
N ARG A 50 -4.82 9.01 -5.26
CA ARG A 50 -5.56 10.00 -6.05
C ARG A 50 -4.67 10.95 -6.83
N GLY A 51 -3.50 11.29 -6.30
CA GLY A 51 -2.51 12.09 -7.00
C GLY A 51 -2.08 11.46 -8.33
N LEU A 52 -1.86 10.13 -8.34
CA LEU A 52 -1.53 9.40 -9.56
C LEU A 52 -2.72 9.29 -10.51
N MET A 53 -3.91 9.02 -9.98
CA MET A 53 -5.14 8.87 -10.76
C MET A 53 -5.57 10.17 -11.46
N ASN A 54 -5.19 11.31 -10.93
CA ASN A 54 -5.45 12.63 -11.47
C ASN A 54 -4.29 13.19 -12.33
N CYS A 55 -3.20 12.43 -12.49
CA CYS A 55 -2.05 12.85 -13.28
C CYS A 55 -2.13 12.33 -14.72
N PRO A 56 -2.29 13.21 -15.75
CA PRO A 56 -2.35 12.80 -17.14
C PRO A 56 -1.12 12.01 -17.60
N GLU A 57 0.09 12.37 -17.13
CA GLU A 57 1.33 11.69 -17.49
C GLU A 57 1.31 10.20 -17.09
N ILE A 58 0.62 9.87 -16.00
CA ILE A 58 0.40 8.50 -15.54
C ILE A 58 -0.77 7.85 -16.28
N THR A 59 -1.93 8.52 -16.30
CA THR A 59 -3.20 7.93 -16.77
C THR A 59 -3.30 7.76 -18.29
N GLU A 60 -2.46 8.44 -19.06
CA GLU A 60 -2.30 8.20 -20.49
C GLU A 60 -1.53 6.90 -20.83
N ARG A 61 -0.74 6.38 -19.90
CA ARG A 61 0.12 5.19 -20.09
C ARG A 61 -0.33 4.01 -19.26
N PHE A 62 -0.91 4.27 -18.10
CA PHE A 62 -1.33 3.25 -17.14
C PHE A 62 -2.81 3.36 -16.84
N GLN A 63 -3.46 2.20 -16.77
CA GLN A 63 -4.71 2.07 -16.03
C GLN A 63 -4.35 1.90 -14.55
N VAL A 64 -4.45 2.99 -13.79
CA VAL A 64 -4.23 2.94 -12.35
C VAL A 64 -5.44 2.28 -11.70
N ILE A 65 -5.20 1.25 -10.92
CA ILE A 65 -6.21 0.45 -10.23
C ILE A 65 -5.85 0.41 -8.75
N CYS A 66 -6.74 0.89 -7.90
CA CYS A 66 -6.58 0.82 -6.45
C CYS A 66 -7.79 0.10 -5.86
N PHE A 67 -7.60 -0.64 -4.81
CA PHE A 67 -8.72 -1.24 -4.08
C PHE A 67 -8.51 -1.09 -2.57
N ASP A 68 -9.62 -1.02 -1.86
CA ASP A 68 -9.61 -1.03 -0.40
C ASP A 68 -9.59 -2.49 0.08
N LEU A 69 -8.63 -2.87 0.92
CA LEU A 69 -8.64 -4.18 1.57
C LEU A 69 -9.97 -4.41 2.33
N PRO A 70 -10.36 -5.65 2.62
CA PRO A 70 -11.45 -5.91 3.55
C PRO A 70 -11.30 -5.09 4.83
N TYR A 71 -12.38 -4.54 5.37
CA TYR A 71 -12.44 -3.61 6.53
C TYR A 71 -11.99 -2.17 6.26
N HIS A 72 -11.39 -1.86 5.09
CA HIS A 72 -10.85 -0.52 4.79
C HIS A 72 -11.81 0.28 3.92
N GLY A 73 -11.71 1.60 4.04
CA GLY A 73 -12.35 2.56 3.15
C GLY A 73 -13.83 2.27 2.92
N LYS A 74 -14.17 1.95 1.67
CA LYS A 74 -15.52 1.58 1.24
C LYS A 74 -15.75 0.08 1.12
N SER A 75 -14.72 -0.76 1.30
CA SER A 75 -14.87 -2.20 1.32
C SER A 75 -15.59 -2.67 2.56
N SER A 76 -16.41 -3.71 2.41
CA SER A 76 -17.09 -4.31 3.55
C SER A 76 -16.18 -5.30 4.27
N PRO A 77 -16.29 -5.44 5.59
CA PRO A 77 -15.75 -6.61 6.27
C PRO A 77 -16.54 -7.86 5.83
N PRO A 78 -15.94 -9.08 5.91
CA PRO A 78 -16.63 -10.32 5.60
C PRO A 78 -17.77 -10.61 6.61
N GLU A 79 -18.72 -11.46 6.21
CA GLU A 79 -19.80 -11.89 7.12
C GLU A 79 -19.25 -12.50 8.42
N GLY A 80 -19.85 -12.13 9.56
CA GLY A 80 -19.44 -12.58 10.89
C GLY A 80 -18.22 -11.86 11.46
N TRP A 81 -17.81 -10.76 10.85
CA TRP A 81 -16.65 -9.97 11.25
C TRP A 81 -16.72 -9.48 12.71
N GLU A 82 -17.91 -9.21 13.21
CA GLU A 82 -18.15 -8.73 14.57
C GLU A 82 -17.81 -9.76 15.67
N GLN A 83 -17.60 -11.01 15.27
CA GLN A 83 -17.24 -12.12 16.18
C GLN A 83 -15.71 -12.33 16.27
N HIS A 84 -14.94 -11.65 15.43
CA HIS A 84 -13.50 -11.87 15.31
C HIS A 84 -12.74 -10.56 15.23
N GLU A 85 -11.60 -10.51 15.88
CA GLU A 85 -10.66 -9.41 15.69
C GLU A 85 -10.02 -9.52 14.30
N TYR A 86 -9.98 -8.40 13.58
CA TYR A 86 -9.29 -8.34 12.30
C TYR A 86 -7.78 -8.47 12.48
N GLN A 87 -7.18 -9.39 11.75
CA GLN A 87 -5.73 -9.63 11.72
C GLN A 87 -5.29 -9.90 10.28
N LEU A 88 -4.49 -9.02 9.72
CA LEU A 88 -3.92 -9.20 8.39
C LEU A 88 -2.76 -10.19 8.46
N THR A 89 -2.90 -11.31 7.73
CA THR A 89 -1.81 -12.27 7.50
C THR A 89 -1.24 -12.09 6.09
N SER A 90 -0.04 -12.60 5.82
CA SER A 90 0.54 -12.58 4.48
C SER A 90 -0.35 -13.30 3.46
N GLN A 91 -0.92 -14.44 3.85
CA GLN A 91 -1.83 -15.20 2.99
C GLN A 91 -3.13 -14.44 2.69
N LEU A 92 -3.75 -13.82 3.71
CA LEU A 92 -4.97 -13.01 3.51
C LEU A 92 -4.70 -11.86 2.56
N TYR A 93 -3.55 -11.21 2.67
CA TYR A 93 -3.19 -10.09 1.81
C TYR A 93 -2.94 -10.55 0.36
N VAL A 94 -2.15 -11.61 0.17
CA VAL A 94 -1.88 -12.19 -1.16
C VAL A 94 -3.18 -12.66 -1.81
N ASP A 95 -4.04 -13.40 -1.07
CA ASP A 95 -5.34 -13.87 -1.58
C ASP A 95 -6.25 -12.71 -2.00
N SER A 96 -6.24 -11.62 -1.24
CA SER A 96 -7.01 -10.41 -1.57
C SER A 96 -6.54 -9.78 -2.89
N ILE A 97 -5.23 -9.66 -3.09
CA ILE A 97 -4.64 -9.11 -4.30
C ILE A 97 -4.97 -9.98 -5.52
N LEU A 98 -4.70 -11.28 -5.42
CA LEU A 98 -4.93 -12.21 -6.52
C LEU A 98 -6.42 -12.34 -6.85
N GLY A 99 -7.27 -12.38 -5.82
CA GLY A 99 -8.71 -12.44 -5.99
C GLY A 99 -9.29 -11.21 -6.68
N VAL A 100 -8.81 -10.01 -6.35
CA VAL A 100 -9.20 -8.76 -7.04
C VAL A 100 -8.70 -8.78 -8.49
N MET A 101 -7.46 -9.22 -8.73
CA MET A 101 -6.93 -9.36 -10.09
C MET A 101 -7.79 -10.29 -10.94
N ASP A 102 -8.16 -11.45 -10.39
CA ASP A 102 -8.98 -12.44 -11.11
C ASP A 102 -10.40 -11.92 -11.36
N ALA A 103 -11.01 -11.26 -10.37
CA ALA A 103 -12.37 -10.70 -10.52
C ALA A 103 -12.46 -9.56 -11.55
N LEU A 104 -11.35 -8.85 -11.78
CA LEU A 104 -11.26 -7.75 -12.75
C LEU A 104 -10.59 -8.15 -14.07
N ASP A 105 -10.25 -9.43 -14.26
CA ASP A 105 -9.54 -9.95 -15.43
C ASP A 105 -8.21 -9.21 -15.68
N ILE A 106 -7.48 -8.87 -14.60
CA ILE A 106 -6.22 -8.15 -14.68
C ILE A 106 -5.09 -9.14 -14.88
N HIS A 107 -4.44 -9.06 -16.04
CA HIS A 107 -3.33 -9.93 -16.40
C HIS A 107 -2.00 -9.19 -16.33
N ARG A 108 -1.06 -9.74 -15.57
CA ARG A 108 0.31 -9.25 -15.42
C ARG A 108 0.42 -7.74 -15.22
N PRO A 109 -0.22 -7.18 -14.17
CA PRO A 109 -0.06 -5.76 -13.85
C PRO A 109 1.38 -5.46 -13.40
N VAL A 110 1.76 -4.19 -13.44
CA VAL A 110 2.76 -3.66 -12.52
C VAL A 110 2.05 -3.51 -11.18
N ALA A 111 2.57 -4.12 -10.10
CA ALA A 111 2.02 -3.89 -8.77
C ALA A 111 2.96 -3.01 -7.95
N MET A 112 2.39 -2.00 -7.33
CA MET A 112 3.09 -1.03 -6.49
C MET A 112 2.39 -0.91 -5.15
N GLY A 113 3.13 -1.03 -4.06
CA GLY A 113 2.57 -0.90 -2.73
C GLY A 113 3.49 -0.15 -1.77
N CYS A 114 2.90 0.50 -0.77
CA CYS A 114 3.64 1.27 0.23
C CYS A 114 3.51 0.64 1.62
N SER A 115 4.57 0.63 2.40
CA SER A 115 4.56 0.12 3.78
C SER A 115 4.16 -1.36 3.85
N ILE A 116 3.02 -1.72 4.45
CA ILE A 116 2.49 -3.10 4.36
C ILE A 116 2.30 -3.54 2.91
N GLY A 117 1.83 -2.63 2.03
CA GLY A 117 1.75 -2.86 0.59
C GLY A 117 3.12 -3.08 -0.04
N GLY A 118 4.14 -2.34 0.38
CA GLY A 118 5.51 -2.54 -0.04
C GLY A 118 6.10 -3.87 0.45
N ARG A 119 5.71 -4.33 1.64
CA ARG A 119 6.12 -5.61 2.17
C ARG A 119 5.42 -6.77 1.45
N VAL A 120 4.12 -6.69 1.17
CA VAL A 120 3.43 -7.77 0.46
C VAL A 120 3.95 -7.92 -0.98
N VAL A 121 4.45 -6.87 -1.60
CA VAL A 121 5.14 -6.94 -2.90
C VAL A 121 6.29 -7.94 -2.87
N LEU A 122 7.02 -8.06 -1.76
CA LEU A 122 8.09 -9.07 -1.61
C LEU A 122 7.52 -10.49 -1.48
N HIS A 123 6.38 -10.67 -0.82
CA HIS A 123 5.67 -11.96 -0.79
C HIS A 123 5.19 -12.35 -2.18
N LEU A 124 4.67 -11.40 -2.97
CA LEU A 124 4.28 -11.64 -4.36
C LEU A 124 5.48 -12.04 -5.24
N ALA A 125 6.62 -11.38 -5.04
CA ALA A 125 7.86 -11.72 -5.75
C ALA A 125 8.38 -13.14 -5.42
N LEU A 126 8.13 -13.61 -4.20
CA LEU A 126 8.52 -14.95 -3.77
C LEU A 126 7.56 -16.05 -4.23
N GLN A 127 6.27 -15.77 -4.27
CA GLN A 127 5.22 -16.79 -4.39
C GLN A 127 4.56 -16.81 -5.77
N HIS A 128 4.45 -15.65 -6.44
CA HIS A 128 3.67 -15.48 -7.67
C HIS A 128 4.35 -14.55 -8.69
N PRO A 129 5.69 -14.64 -8.92
CA PRO A 129 6.39 -13.70 -9.81
C PRO A 129 5.82 -13.69 -11.23
N GLU A 130 5.31 -14.84 -11.71
CA GLU A 130 4.73 -14.99 -13.05
C GLU A 130 3.43 -14.20 -13.27
N ARG A 131 2.74 -13.84 -12.18
CA ARG A 131 1.48 -13.09 -12.21
C ARG A 131 1.69 -11.59 -12.48
N PHE A 132 2.92 -11.09 -12.39
CA PHE A 132 3.23 -9.67 -12.47
C PHE A 132 4.20 -9.35 -13.60
N LYS A 133 4.12 -8.14 -14.15
CA LYS A 133 5.05 -7.62 -15.13
C LYS A 133 6.29 -7.02 -14.46
N ALA A 134 6.07 -6.34 -13.35
CA ALA A 134 7.09 -5.79 -12.46
C ALA A 134 6.46 -5.53 -11.09
N LEU A 135 7.29 -5.45 -10.07
CA LEU A 135 6.91 -5.19 -8.69
C LEU A 135 7.65 -3.95 -8.17
N ILE A 136 6.93 -3.06 -7.50
CA ILE A 136 7.48 -1.81 -6.95
C ILE A 136 7.15 -1.76 -5.45
N GLY A 137 8.15 -1.91 -4.60
CA GLY A 137 8.01 -1.77 -3.16
C GLY A 137 8.38 -0.36 -2.72
N LEU A 138 7.38 0.39 -2.25
CA LEU A 138 7.61 1.69 -1.64
C LEU A 138 7.78 1.50 -0.13
N GLN A 139 8.80 2.14 0.45
CA GLN A 139 9.03 2.11 1.88
C GLN A 139 9.13 0.66 2.41
N SER A 140 9.98 -0.14 1.75
CA SER A 140 10.10 -1.57 1.99
C SER A 140 11.44 -1.95 2.60
N GLY A 141 11.39 -2.77 3.64
CA GLY A 141 12.53 -3.45 4.24
C GLY A 141 12.25 -4.93 4.46
N ALA A 142 13.23 -5.77 4.65
CA ALA A 142 13.03 -7.19 4.96
C ALA A 142 12.42 -7.43 6.34
N HIS A 143 12.59 -6.48 7.25
CA HIS A 143 12.11 -6.53 8.62
C HIS A 143 11.81 -5.12 9.10
N VAL A 144 10.74 -4.96 9.85
CA VAL A 144 10.44 -3.76 10.63
C VAL A 144 10.60 -4.12 12.09
N ALA A 145 11.24 -3.26 12.87
CA ALA A 145 11.37 -3.47 14.32
C ALA A 145 9.98 -3.74 14.92
N PRO A 146 9.86 -4.76 15.78
CA PRO A 146 8.55 -5.26 16.15
C PRO A 146 7.71 -4.20 16.85
N TYR A 147 6.46 -4.11 16.45
CA TYR A 147 5.43 -3.41 17.20
C TYR A 147 5.09 -4.25 18.44
N TYR A 148 5.77 -4.00 19.54
CA TYR A 148 5.71 -4.85 20.74
C TYR A 148 4.33 -4.86 21.41
N ASN A 149 3.66 -3.72 21.42
CA ASN A 149 2.35 -3.57 22.05
C ASN A 149 1.42 -2.81 21.12
N LEU A 150 0.45 -3.50 20.54
CA LEU A 150 -0.55 -2.95 19.63
C LEU A 150 -1.91 -2.71 20.31
N GLU A 151 -2.07 -3.16 21.57
CA GLU A 151 -3.38 -3.13 22.24
C GLU A 151 -3.92 -1.71 22.45
N TRP A 152 -3.01 -0.75 22.65
CA TRP A 152 -3.39 0.65 22.82
C TRP A 152 -3.92 1.31 21.52
N LEU A 153 -3.71 0.69 20.36
CA LEU A 153 -4.21 1.20 19.07
C LEU A 153 -5.72 0.96 18.89
N HIS A 154 -6.31 0.09 19.69
CA HIS A 154 -7.75 -0.14 19.69
C HIS A 154 -8.24 -0.30 21.10
N ARG A 155 -8.65 0.82 21.68
CA ARG A 155 -9.21 0.89 23.02
C ARG A 155 -10.57 1.58 22.96
N PRO A 156 -11.56 1.16 23.77
CA PRO A 156 -12.90 1.76 23.76
C PRO A 156 -12.94 3.19 24.32
N ASP A 157 -11.90 3.61 25.02
CA ASP A 157 -11.78 4.92 25.68
C ASP A 157 -10.95 5.94 24.89
N VAL A 158 -10.47 5.58 23.67
CA VAL A 158 -9.73 6.49 22.81
C VAL A 158 -10.29 6.47 21.39
N HIS A 159 -10.17 7.59 20.70
CA HIS A 159 -10.59 7.72 19.30
C HIS A 159 -9.48 7.19 18.38
N GLY A 160 -9.65 5.95 17.90
CA GLY A 160 -8.59 5.22 17.18
C GLY A 160 -8.07 5.94 15.93
N GLY A 161 -8.93 6.58 15.16
CA GLY A 161 -8.53 7.34 13.97
C GLY A 161 -7.60 8.51 14.30
N GLU A 162 -7.86 9.24 15.38
CA GLU A 162 -6.98 10.33 15.82
C GLU A 162 -5.63 9.81 16.33
N VAL A 163 -5.64 8.65 17.00
CA VAL A 163 -4.39 7.99 17.42
C VAL A 163 -3.56 7.59 16.20
N CYS A 164 -4.18 7.00 15.17
CA CYS A 164 -3.50 6.66 13.92
C CYS A 164 -2.91 7.90 13.24
N ALA A 165 -3.70 8.97 13.10
CA ALA A 165 -3.24 10.23 12.50
C ALA A 165 -2.08 10.85 13.31
N GLY A 166 -2.13 10.78 14.64
CA GLY A 166 -1.05 11.22 15.51
C GLY A 166 0.27 10.49 15.26
N ILE A 167 0.21 9.16 15.12
CA ILE A 167 1.38 8.33 14.80
C ILE A 167 1.94 8.68 13.43
N VAL A 168 1.09 8.68 12.39
CA VAL A 168 1.55 8.86 11.01
C VAL A 168 2.01 10.28 10.72
N SER A 169 1.56 11.28 11.50
CA SER A 169 2.02 12.67 11.35
C SER A 169 3.52 12.83 11.47
N GLY A 170 4.17 12.00 12.28
CA GLY A 170 5.62 11.96 12.45
C GLY A 170 6.38 11.24 11.32
N LEU A 171 5.67 10.57 10.42
CA LEU A 171 6.25 9.84 9.28
C LEU A 171 6.19 10.61 7.96
N ILE A 172 5.45 11.73 7.92
CA ILE A 172 5.34 12.60 6.75
C ILE A 172 6.63 13.39 6.58
N GLY A 173 7.15 13.46 5.36
CA GLY A 173 8.37 14.19 5.03
C GLY A 173 8.29 15.68 5.38
N PRO A 174 9.42 16.32 5.70
CA PRO A 174 9.45 17.71 6.17
C PRO A 174 9.05 18.74 5.09
N HIS A 175 9.13 18.36 3.83
CA HIS A 175 8.82 19.21 2.68
C HIS A 175 7.42 19.01 2.11
N ALA A 176 6.61 18.14 2.71
CA ALA A 176 5.22 17.94 2.31
C ALA A 176 4.43 19.25 2.42
N LYS A 177 3.67 19.59 1.37
CA LYS A 177 2.78 20.76 1.41
C LYS A 177 1.71 20.58 2.47
N GLU A 178 1.28 21.68 3.07
CA GLU A 178 0.27 21.61 4.14
C GLU A 178 -1.02 20.92 3.69
N VAL A 179 -1.50 21.18 2.49
CA VAL A 179 -2.70 20.53 1.93
C VAL A 179 -2.53 19.02 1.80
N ASP A 180 -1.41 18.57 1.27
CA ASP A 180 -1.12 17.14 1.06
C ASP A 180 -0.91 16.42 2.41
N ARG A 181 -0.28 17.11 3.38
CA ARG A 181 -0.14 16.64 4.77
C ARG A 181 -1.51 16.40 5.42
N TRP A 182 -2.41 17.40 5.36
CA TRP A 182 -3.74 17.29 5.95
C TRP A 182 -4.60 16.25 5.26
N GLU A 183 -4.51 16.11 3.94
CA GLU A 183 -5.23 15.06 3.21
C GLU A 183 -4.74 13.66 3.61
N THR A 184 -3.42 13.47 3.71
CA THR A 184 -2.82 12.22 4.20
C THR A 184 -3.34 11.88 5.59
N LEU A 185 -3.31 12.80 6.54
CA LEU A 185 -3.82 12.58 7.90
C LEU A 185 -5.31 12.28 7.93
N TRP A 186 -6.09 12.96 7.06
CA TRP A 186 -7.53 12.74 6.97
C TRP A 186 -7.90 11.30 6.62
N HIS A 187 -7.15 10.66 5.73
CA HIS A 187 -7.37 9.26 5.40
C HIS A 187 -7.25 8.37 6.65
N TYR A 188 -6.22 8.60 7.45
CA TYR A 188 -6.00 7.83 8.70
C TYR A 188 -7.03 8.13 9.80
N MET A 189 -7.50 9.36 9.89
CA MET A 189 -8.59 9.72 10.82
C MET A 189 -9.89 8.95 10.54
N GLN A 190 -10.08 8.49 9.31
CA GLN A 190 -11.24 7.73 8.87
C GLN A 190 -11.05 6.22 8.93
N SER A 191 -9.92 5.74 9.44
CA SER A 191 -9.69 4.30 9.64
C SER A 191 -10.75 3.68 10.56
N GLY A 192 -11.22 2.50 10.18
CA GLY A 192 -12.17 1.76 11.00
C GLY A 192 -11.59 1.34 12.35
N PRO A 193 -12.46 1.10 13.35
CA PRO A 193 -12.00 0.63 14.66
C PRO A 193 -11.21 -0.67 14.56
N GLY A 194 -10.00 -0.69 15.12
CA GLY A 194 -9.12 -1.86 15.14
C GLY A 194 -8.42 -2.19 13.82
N VAL A 195 -8.72 -1.47 12.73
CA VAL A 195 -8.17 -1.76 11.39
C VAL A 195 -6.66 -1.55 11.37
N PHE A 196 -6.16 -0.42 11.83
CA PHE A 196 -4.73 -0.13 11.89
C PHE A 196 -3.96 -1.15 12.75
N LYS A 197 -4.53 -1.53 13.91
CA LYS A 197 -3.98 -2.60 14.75
C LYS A 197 -3.92 -3.93 14.01
N GLY A 198 -5.01 -4.28 13.33
CA GLY A 198 -5.12 -5.52 12.56
C GLY A 198 -4.12 -5.61 11.42
N ASP A 199 -3.88 -4.51 10.71
CA ASP A 199 -2.86 -4.44 9.66
C ASP A 199 -1.44 -4.64 10.20
N LEU A 200 -1.11 -4.02 11.33
CA LEU A 200 0.21 -4.16 11.95
C LEU A 200 0.48 -5.57 12.46
N HIS A 201 -0.55 -6.41 12.62
CA HIS A 201 -0.41 -7.84 12.88
C HIS A 201 0.45 -8.52 11.80
N PHE A 202 0.33 -8.10 10.55
CA PHE A 202 1.14 -8.58 9.43
C PHE A 202 2.65 -8.50 9.71
N TYR A 203 3.12 -7.38 10.25
CA TYR A 203 4.53 -7.26 10.63
C TYR A 203 4.91 -8.11 11.83
N LYS A 204 4.01 -8.23 12.80
CA LYS A 204 4.26 -8.98 14.04
C LYS A 204 4.32 -10.48 13.82
N ALA A 205 3.44 -11.02 12.98
CA ALA A 205 3.28 -12.48 12.82
C ALA A 205 4.15 -13.07 11.71
N GLU A 206 4.25 -12.40 10.56
CA GLU A 206 4.78 -13.01 9.34
C GLU A 206 5.67 -12.07 8.51
N GLY A 207 5.85 -10.85 8.97
CA GLY A 207 6.52 -9.80 8.21
C GLY A 207 8.05 -9.90 8.13
N ASP A 208 8.70 -10.86 8.77
CA ASP A 208 10.14 -11.01 8.71
C ASP A 208 10.58 -11.84 7.50
N LEU A 209 11.12 -11.17 6.49
CA LEU A 209 11.60 -11.79 5.26
C LEU A 209 13.12 -11.89 5.15
N ARG A 210 13.88 -11.59 6.23
CA ARG A 210 15.36 -11.61 6.19
C ARG A 210 15.93 -12.93 5.71
N ALA A 211 15.33 -14.05 6.10
CA ALA A 211 15.77 -15.39 5.69
C ALA A 211 15.31 -15.78 4.27
N LEU A 212 14.35 -15.07 3.69
CA LEU A 212 13.70 -15.44 2.43
C LEU A 212 13.99 -14.46 1.28
N ALA A 213 14.30 -13.20 1.58
CA ALA A 213 14.46 -12.15 0.57
C ALA A 213 15.47 -12.52 -0.52
N GLY A 214 16.59 -13.15 -0.17
CA GLY A 214 17.59 -13.60 -1.13
C GLY A 214 17.13 -14.69 -2.12
N ARG A 215 15.93 -15.23 -1.94
CA ARG A 215 15.33 -16.21 -2.87
C ARG A 215 14.48 -15.56 -3.96
N ILE A 216 14.26 -14.24 -3.89
CA ILE A 216 13.51 -13.50 -4.91
C ILE A 216 14.31 -13.53 -6.21
N ASP A 217 13.68 -14.01 -7.28
CA ASP A 217 14.26 -14.10 -8.63
C ASP A 217 13.78 -12.92 -9.49
N THR A 218 14.58 -11.86 -9.53
CA THR A 218 14.28 -10.66 -10.33
C THR A 218 14.35 -10.88 -11.84
N ALA A 219 14.90 -12.01 -12.31
CA ALA A 219 14.85 -12.37 -13.73
C ALA A 219 13.44 -12.83 -14.14
N GLN A 220 12.66 -13.43 -13.23
CA GLN A 220 11.26 -13.76 -13.47
C GLN A 220 10.36 -12.54 -13.39
N CYS A 221 10.56 -11.70 -12.39
CA CYS A 221 9.80 -10.46 -12.21
C CYS A 221 10.70 -9.35 -11.68
N PRO A 222 10.96 -8.29 -12.46
CA PRO A 222 11.75 -7.14 -12.01
C PRO A 222 11.22 -6.55 -10.72
N LEU A 223 12.12 -6.23 -9.79
CA LEU A 223 11.80 -5.63 -8.49
C LEU A 223 12.49 -4.28 -8.35
N TYR A 224 11.68 -3.26 -8.11
CA TYR A 224 12.11 -1.90 -7.83
C TYR A 224 11.75 -1.54 -6.40
N LEU A 225 12.66 -0.88 -5.70
CA LEU A 225 12.47 -0.38 -4.34
C LEU A 225 12.67 1.14 -4.35
N LEU A 226 11.71 1.87 -3.81
CA LEU A 226 11.78 3.32 -3.67
C LEU A 226 11.51 3.69 -2.22
N THR A 227 12.40 4.47 -1.61
CA THR A 227 12.29 4.84 -0.19
C THR A 227 12.57 6.31 -0.01
N GLY A 228 11.70 7.01 0.72
CA GLY A 228 11.90 8.41 1.07
C GLY A 228 13.08 8.58 2.02
N GLU A 229 13.85 9.64 1.82
CA GLU A 229 15.01 9.99 2.67
C GLU A 229 14.62 10.13 4.15
N TYR A 230 13.40 10.62 4.40
CA TYR A 230 12.87 10.89 5.74
C TYR A 230 11.91 9.82 6.24
N ASP A 231 11.96 8.61 5.70
CA ASP A 231 11.17 7.51 6.26
C ASP A 231 11.82 6.96 7.54
N TYR A 232 11.11 7.10 8.65
CA TYR A 232 11.53 6.61 9.96
C TYR A 232 10.89 5.25 10.33
N SER A 233 9.93 4.76 9.55
CA SER A 233 9.30 3.45 9.74
C SER A 233 10.05 2.35 9.01
N CYS A 234 10.41 2.60 7.75
CA CYS A 234 11.30 1.76 6.96
C CYS A 234 12.44 2.64 6.45
N THR A 235 13.51 2.68 7.19
CA THR A 235 14.60 3.61 6.92
C THR A 235 15.29 3.34 5.57
N PRO A 236 15.95 4.35 4.98
CA PRO A 236 16.81 4.12 3.81
C PRO A 236 17.82 2.98 4.01
N ASP A 237 18.33 2.78 5.22
CA ASP A 237 19.27 1.70 5.53
C ASP A 237 18.60 0.33 5.51
N ASP A 238 17.36 0.22 5.99
CA ASP A 238 16.58 -1.03 5.88
C ASP A 238 16.35 -1.40 4.41
N SER A 239 16.04 -0.42 3.57
CA SER A 239 15.85 -0.64 2.13
C SER A 239 17.16 -0.96 1.41
N ARG A 240 18.29 -0.37 1.81
CA ARG A 240 19.62 -0.73 1.29
C ARG A 240 19.98 -2.17 1.67
N ALA A 241 19.76 -2.57 2.92
CA ALA A 241 19.99 -3.93 3.36
C ALA A 241 19.11 -4.94 2.60
N LEU A 242 17.85 -4.61 2.37
CA LEU A 242 16.94 -5.42 1.54
C LEU A 242 17.48 -5.55 0.12
N ALA A 243 17.78 -4.45 -0.56
CA ALA A 243 18.27 -4.44 -1.93
C ALA A 243 19.57 -5.25 -2.08
N GLN A 244 20.48 -5.15 -1.11
CA GLN A 244 21.72 -5.94 -1.09
C GLN A 244 21.48 -7.45 -0.95
N SER A 245 20.37 -7.85 -0.33
CA SER A 245 20.02 -9.27 -0.15
C SER A 245 19.36 -9.89 -1.38
N ILE A 246 18.92 -9.10 -2.36
CA ILE A 246 18.18 -9.56 -3.55
C ILE A 246 18.98 -9.24 -4.82
N ALA A 247 19.49 -10.26 -5.46
CA ALA A 247 20.24 -10.08 -6.71
C ALA A 247 19.35 -9.43 -7.80
N GLY A 248 19.83 -8.31 -8.37
CA GLY A 248 19.14 -7.60 -9.44
C GLY A 248 18.01 -6.66 -8.99
N ALA A 249 17.71 -6.54 -7.71
CA ALA A 249 16.80 -5.51 -7.22
C ALA A 249 17.39 -4.11 -7.43
N GLN A 250 16.55 -3.18 -7.86
CA GLN A 250 16.94 -1.78 -8.08
C GLN A 250 16.39 -0.93 -6.93
N LEU A 251 17.22 -0.09 -6.33
CA LEU A 251 16.84 0.79 -5.22
C LEU A 251 17.08 2.25 -5.59
N SER A 252 16.08 3.08 -5.31
CA SER A 252 16.19 4.54 -5.33
C SER A 252 15.80 5.11 -3.97
N ILE A 253 16.65 5.98 -3.42
CA ILE A 253 16.30 6.81 -2.26
C ILE A 253 15.84 8.16 -2.79
N ILE A 254 14.62 8.57 -2.42
CA ILE A 254 13.99 9.78 -2.94
C ILE A 254 14.24 10.93 -1.95
N PRO A 255 15.00 11.95 -2.33
CA PRO A 255 15.28 13.07 -1.45
C PRO A 255 14.01 13.82 -1.04
N GLY A 256 13.96 14.28 0.19
CA GLY A 256 12.90 15.14 0.70
C GLY A 256 11.58 14.45 1.04
N LEU A 257 11.37 13.20 0.64
CA LEU A 257 10.12 12.46 0.90
C LEU A 257 10.19 11.64 2.19
N GLY A 258 9.03 11.46 2.80
CA GLY A 258 8.81 10.61 3.97
C GLY A 258 8.17 9.27 3.61
N HIS A 259 7.28 8.80 4.48
CA HIS A 259 6.69 7.46 4.41
C HIS A 259 5.53 7.32 3.40
N PHE A 260 4.93 8.42 2.96
CA PHE A 260 3.73 8.42 2.12
C PHE A 260 3.93 9.17 0.80
N PRO A 261 4.95 8.82 -0.02
CA PRO A 261 5.34 9.63 -1.17
C PRO A 261 4.17 9.89 -2.14
N MET A 262 3.29 8.92 -2.33
CA MET A 262 2.14 8.99 -3.23
C MET A 262 1.03 9.96 -2.76
N SER A 263 0.97 10.31 -1.48
CA SER A 263 -0.04 11.23 -0.92
C SER A 263 0.54 12.49 -0.30
N GLU A 264 1.72 12.43 0.32
CA GLU A 264 2.35 13.61 0.94
C GLU A 264 3.01 14.56 -0.06
N ALA A 265 3.45 14.04 -1.22
CA ALA A 265 4.09 14.82 -2.29
C ALA A 265 3.92 14.12 -3.65
N PRO A 266 2.68 13.98 -4.15
CA PRO A 266 2.40 13.18 -5.35
C PRO A 266 3.13 13.66 -6.59
N ALA A 267 3.30 14.98 -6.78
CA ALA A 267 4.01 15.52 -7.94
C ALA A 267 5.50 15.15 -7.95
N ASP A 268 6.16 15.27 -6.79
CA ASP A 268 7.58 14.91 -6.66
C ASP A 268 7.76 13.39 -6.81
N PHE A 269 6.87 12.60 -6.25
CA PHE A 269 6.88 11.15 -6.38
C PHE A 269 6.71 10.69 -7.84
N ILE A 270 5.78 11.28 -8.58
CA ILE A 270 5.53 10.97 -10.00
C ILE A 270 6.78 11.21 -10.85
N ALA A 271 7.54 12.28 -10.59
CA ALA A 271 8.79 12.55 -11.29
C ALA A 271 9.85 11.44 -11.13
N HIS A 272 9.76 10.65 -10.05
CA HIS A 272 10.64 9.48 -9.84
C HIS A 272 10.08 8.18 -10.41
N LEU A 273 8.78 8.11 -10.68
CA LEU A 273 8.16 6.95 -11.36
C LEU A 273 8.33 7.00 -12.87
N MET A 274 8.49 8.19 -13.44
CA MET A 274 8.50 8.48 -14.88
C MET A 274 9.81 9.19 -15.24
N PRO A 275 10.96 8.50 -15.22
CA PRO A 275 12.24 9.11 -15.59
C PRO A 275 12.37 9.39 -17.08
#